data_9220879bf457e61ad69f2901d2c5899f
#
_entry.id   9220879bf457e61ad69f2901d2c5899f
#
_cell.length_a   1.000
_cell.length_b   1.000
_cell.length_c   1.000
_cell.angle_alpha   90.00
_cell.angle_beta   90.00
_cell.angle_gamma   90.00
#
_symmetry.space_group_name_H-M   'P 1'
#
loop_
_entity.id
_entity.type
_entity.pdbx_description
1 polymer ?
#
loop_
_entity_poly.entity_id
_entity_poly.type
_entity_poly.pdbx_seq_one_letter_code
_entity_poly.pdbx_strand_id
1 'polypeptide(L)'
;MLSHAPRFIDCFLPSQTFSFLYQEKYGSDCTDWETFFHHSNSLFQRERFYKRTLFGAHLDDIEILFNGKPARLFSSRGQQKLLSLFLKILQVSTLTSLPLLPYKESSFPLIFLIDDFLSDFDRPTLEKILKTCLSLSVQLIITTPLSSGPELAALKECHCEFQIISL
;
A
#
# COMPACT_ATOMS: atom_id res chain seq x y z
N MET A 1 -6.47 5.15 -12.80
CA MET A 1 -5.38 4.95 -11.81
C MET A 1 -5.05 3.47 -11.53
N LEU A 2 -6.01 2.58 -11.47
CA LEU A 2 -5.77 1.14 -11.23
C LEU A 2 -5.31 0.34 -12.46
N SER A 3 -5.20 0.96 -13.63
CA SER A 3 -4.83 0.28 -14.89
C SER A 3 -3.38 -0.23 -14.94
N HIS A 4 -2.48 0.28 -14.10
CA HIS A 4 -1.09 -0.18 -14.03
C HIS A 4 -0.84 -1.22 -12.92
N ALA A 5 -1.78 -1.37 -11.99
CA ALA A 5 -1.69 -2.31 -10.89
C ALA A 5 -1.51 -3.77 -11.33
N PRO A 6 -2.26 -4.29 -12.32
CA PRO A 6 -2.15 -5.68 -12.74
C PRO A 6 -0.76 -6.05 -13.24
N ARG A 7 -0.13 -5.21 -14.07
CA ARG A 7 1.18 -5.49 -14.67
C ARG A 7 2.32 -5.64 -13.67
N PHE A 8 2.24 -4.93 -12.57
CA PHE A 8 3.27 -5.00 -11.53
C PHE A 8 3.16 -6.31 -10.74
N ILE A 9 1.93 -6.69 -10.38
CA ILE A 9 1.68 -7.94 -9.65
C ILE A 9 2.07 -9.15 -10.49
N ASP A 10 1.82 -9.12 -11.79
CA ASP A 10 2.17 -10.20 -12.73
C ASP A 10 3.66 -10.53 -12.74
N CYS A 11 4.54 -9.56 -12.45
CA CYS A 11 5.97 -9.79 -12.33
C CYS A 11 6.35 -10.68 -11.13
N PHE A 12 5.55 -10.62 -10.05
CA PHE A 12 5.80 -11.34 -8.81
C PHE A 12 5.00 -12.63 -8.68
N LEU A 13 3.78 -12.61 -9.19
CA LEU A 13 2.83 -13.71 -9.08
C LEU A 13 2.20 -14.00 -10.45
N PRO A 14 3.01 -14.55 -11.39
CA PRO A 14 2.52 -14.88 -12.72
C PRO A 14 1.37 -15.88 -12.64
N SER A 15 0.38 -15.73 -13.48
CA SER A 15 -0.81 -16.57 -13.56
C SER A 15 -1.80 -16.46 -12.38
N GLN A 16 -1.63 -15.45 -11.53
CA GLN A 16 -2.56 -15.14 -10.45
C GLN A 16 -3.37 -13.89 -10.79
N THR A 17 -4.65 -13.90 -10.48
CA THR A 17 -5.51 -12.74 -10.70
C THR A 17 -5.79 -12.04 -9.38
N PHE A 18 -5.63 -10.71 -9.40
CA PHE A 18 -6.02 -9.86 -8.28
C PHE A 18 -7.07 -8.87 -8.74
N SER A 19 -8.07 -8.70 -7.90
CA SER A 19 -9.05 -7.64 -8.07
C SER A 19 -9.30 -6.94 -6.75
N PHE A 20 -9.70 -5.67 -6.84
CA PHE A 20 -9.97 -4.82 -5.70
C PHE A 20 -11.44 -4.46 -5.76
N LEU A 21 -12.15 -4.75 -4.68
CA LEU A 21 -13.55 -4.40 -4.52
C LEU A 21 -13.67 -3.34 -3.43
N TYR A 22 -14.09 -2.15 -3.82
CA TYR A 22 -14.39 -1.10 -2.86
C TYR A 22 -15.71 -1.40 -2.17
N GLN A 23 -15.71 -1.40 -0.85
CA GLN A 23 -16.88 -1.65 -0.02
C GLN A 23 -17.23 -0.39 0.76
N GLU A 24 -18.27 0.29 0.33
CA GLU A 24 -18.84 1.39 1.07
C GLU A 24 -19.65 0.85 2.25
N LYS A 25 -19.33 1.32 3.45
CA LYS A 25 -20.05 0.87 4.64
C LYS A 25 -21.46 1.45 4.77
N TYR A 26 -21.67 2.63 4.18
CA TYR A 26 -22.92 3.37 4.28
C TYR A 26 -23.45 3.86 2.91
N GLY A 27 -23.00 3.25 1.81
CA GLY A 27 -23.02 3.87 0.50
C GLY A 27 -24.29 3.76 -0.31
N SER A 28 -25.10 2.73 -0.20
CA SER A 28 -26.15 2.52 -1.21
C SER A 28 -27.44 3.30 -0.99
N ASP A 29 -27.68 3.76 0.24
CA ASP A 29 -28.96 4.40 0.60
C ASP A 29 -28.95 5.93 0.53
N CYS A 30 -27.79 6.54 0.34
CA CYS A 30 -27.64 7.99 0.22
C CYS A 30 -27.11 8.37 -1.16
N THR A 31 -27.94 8.25 -2.16
CA THR A 31 -27.61 8.59 -3.54
C THR A 31 -27.54 10.10 -3.81
N ASP A 32 -28.04 10.91 -2.89
CA ASP A 32 -28.05 12.36 -2.99
C ASP A 32 -27.81 13.06 -1.64
N TRP A 33 -27.41 14.33 -1.71
CA TRP A 33 -27.14 15.15 -0.54
C TRP A 33 -28.38 15.42 0.32
N GLU A 34 -29.55 15.45 -0.26
CA GLU A 34 -30.82 15.71 0.47
C GLU A 34 -31.16 14.54 1.38
N THR A 35 -31.07 13.33 0.86
CA THR A 35 -31.25 12.08 1.62
C THR A 35 -30.22 12.00 2.75
N PHE A 36 -28.95 12.33 2.49
CA PHE A 36 -27.90 12.42 3.51
C PHE A 36 -28.25 13.40 4.62
N PHE A 37 -28.67 14.63 4.29
CA PHE A 37 -29.03 15.63 5.28
C PHE A 37 -30.24 15.25 6.13
N HIS A 38 -31.22 14.58 5.57
CA HIS A 38 -32.38 14.09 6.32
C HIS A 38 -31.99 13.03 7.36
N HIS A 39 -31.05 12.15 7.03
CA HIS A 39 -30.55 11.12 7.95
C HIS A 39 -29.45 11.64 8.90
N SER A 40 -28.83 12.76 8.62
CA SER A 40 -27.67 13.28 9.34
C SER A 40 -27.95 13.58 10.82
N ASN A 41 -29.16 14.06 11.17
CA ASN A 41 -29.48 14.38 12.56
C ASN A 41 -29.40 13.17 13.50
N SER A 42 -29.91 12.00 13.07
CA SER A 42 -29.78 10.77 13.86
C SER A 42 -28.36 10.27 13.92
N LEU A 43 -27.61 10.43 12.83
CA LEU A 43 -26.21 10.09 12.73
C LEU A 43 -25.36 10.95 13.68
N PHE A 44 -25.53 12.28 13.68
CA PHE A 44 -24.81 13.20 14.57
C PHE A 44 -25.07 12.93 16.06
N GLN A 45 -26.32 12.58 16.43
CA GLN A 45 -26.62 12.20 17.79
C GLN A 45 -25.87 10.93 18.22
N ARG A 46 -25.80 9.93 17.33
CA ARG A 46 -25.03 8.71 17.57
C ARG A 46 -23.54 8.99 17.66
N GLU A 47 -22.98 9.80 16.78
CA GLU A 47 -21.57 10.20 16.78
C GLU A 47 -21.20 10.90 18.10
N ARG A 48 -22.05 11.81 18.57
CA ARG A 48 -21.86 12.47 19.89
C ARG A 48 -21.90 11.47 21.03
N PHE A 49 -22.81 10.52 20.99
CA PHE A 49 -22.92 9.47 22.01
C PHE A 49 -21.69 8.57 22.03
N TYR A 50 -21.25 8.08 20.84
CA TYR A 50 -20.09 7.19 20.71
C TYR A 50 -18.75 7.92 20.73
N LYS A 51 -18.74 9.25 20.71
CA LYS A 51 -17.55 10.12 20.64
C LYS A 51 -16.60 9.76 19.49
N ARG A 52 -17.14 9.32 18.38
CA ARG A 52 -16.40 8.96 17.15
C ARG A 52 -17.26 9.20 15.93
N THR A 53 -16.62 9.47 14.80
CA THR A 53 -17.29 9.56 13.50
C THR A 53 -17.83 8.19 13.08
N LEU A 54 -19.07 8.16 12.60
CA LEU A 54 -19.76 6.96 12.11
C LEU A 54 -20.04 7.00 10.61
N PHE A 55 -19.61 8.07 9.93
CA PHE A 55 -19.77 8.28 8.51
C PHE A 55 -18.45 8.79 7.91
N GLY A 56 -18.14 8.37 6.69
CA GLY A 56 -17.01 8.85 5.90
C GLY A 56 -16.13 7.71 5.37
N ALA A 57 -15.31 8.04 4.38
CA ALA A 57 -14.44 7.12 3.66
C ALA A 57 -13.43 6.33 4.56
N HIS A 58 -13.20 6.81 5.78
CA HIS A 58 -12.36 6.08 6.75
C HIS A 58 -13.03 4.82 7.32
N LEU A 59 -14.31 4.63 7.06
CA LEU A 59 -15.08 3.44 7.46
C LEU A 59 -15.24 2.45 6.30
N ASP A 60 -14.99 2.92 5.08
CA ASP A 60 -15.03 2.06 3.91
C ASP A 60 -13.86 1.08 3.90
N ASP A 61 -14.02 -0.02 3.20
CA ASP A 61 -13.00 -1.05 3.12
C ASP A 61 -12.67 -1.36 1.65
N ILE A 62 -11.50 -1.92 1.44
CA ILE A 62 -11.07 -2.44 0.14
C ILE A 62 -10.85 -3.93 0.31
N GLU A 63 -11.77 -4.72 -0.21
CA GLU A 63 -11.57 -6.15 -0.26
C GLU A 63 -10.66 -6.51 -1.42
N ILE A 64 -9.60 -7.26 -1.12
CA ILE A 64 -8.68 -7.79 -2.12
C ILE A 64 -9.08 -9.22 -2.41
N LEU A 65 -9.38 -9.49 -3.68
CA LEU A 65 -9.67 -10.84 -4.13
C LEU A 65 -8.43 -11.43 -4.82
N PHE A 66 -8.09 -12.63 -4.46
CA PHE A 66 -7.04 -13.47 -5.03
C PHE A 66 -7.68 -14.66 -5.73
N ASN A 67 -7.55 -14.72 -7.05
CA ASN A 67 -8.26 -15.72 -7.88
C ASN A 67 -9.78 -15.78 -7.59
N GLY A 68 -10.40 -14.61 -7.43
CA GLY A 68 -11.83 -14.48 -7.14
C GLY A 68 -12.25 -14.81 -5.70
N LYS A 69 -11.30 -15.06 -4.79
CA LYS A 69 -11.57 -15.37 -3.38
C LYS A 69 -10.91 -14.32 -2.46
N PRO A 70 -11.47 -14.03 -1.28
CA PRO A 70 -10.88 -13.07 -0.34
C PRO A 70 -9.42 -13.41 -0.02
N ALA A 71 -8.50 -12.50 -0.38
CA ALA A 71 -7.06 -12.71 -0.21
C ALA A 71 -6.68 -12.99 1.23
N ARG A 72 -7.36 -12.35 2.18
CA ARG A 72 -7.14 -12.53 3.63
C ARG A 72 -7.27 -14.00 4.08
N LEU A 73 -8.14 -14.78 3.43
CA LEU A 73 -8.44 -16.17 3.81
C LEU A 73 -7.71 -17.19 2.93
N PHE A 74 -7.44 -16.85 1.68
CA PHE A 74 -6.98 -17.80 0.67
C PHE A 74 -5.54 -17.55 0.18
N SER A 75 -4.90 -16.45 0.58
CA SER A 75 -3.49 -16.19 0.27
C SER A 75 -2.57 -16.67 1.38
N SER A 76 -1.37 -17.12 1.01
CA SER A 76 -0.31 -17.40 1.97
C SER A 76 0.16 -16.10 2.67
N ARG A 77 0.83 -16.22 3.80
CA ARG A 77 1.38 -15.05 4.53
C ARG A 77 2.33 -14.23 3.66
N GLY A 78 3.22 -14.89 2.91
CA GLY A 78 4.12 -14.21 1.98
C GLY A 78 3.38 -13.46 0.88
N GLN A 79 2.31 -14.04 0.32
CA GLN A 79 1.45 -13.37 -0.66
C GLN A 79 0.73 -12.16 -0.07
N GLN A 80 0.22 -12.25 1.16
CA GLN A 80 -0.43 -11.13 1.85
C GLN A 80 0.57 -9.99 2.11
N LYS A 81 1.79 -10.32 2.56
CA LYS A 81 2.86 -9.33 2.74
C LYS A 81 3.23 -8.68 1.41
N LEU A 82 3.41 -9.44 0.36
CA LEU A 82 3.72 -8.91 -0.96
C LEU A 82 2.63 -7.96 -1.46
N LEU A 83 1.35 -8.31 -1.28
CA LEU A 83 0.21 -7.45 -1.61
C LEU A 83 0.23 -6.14 -0.81
N SER A 84 0.49 -6.21 0.49
CA SER A 84 0.60 -5.02 1.34
C SER A 84 1.71 -4.09 0.88
N LEU A 85 2.88 -4.64 0.58
CA LEU A 85 4.01 -3.87 0.04
C LEU A 85 3.65 -3.23 -1.30
N PHE A 86 3.01 -4.00 -2.17
CA PHE A 86 2.57 -3.53 -3.47
C PHE A 86 1.62 -2.33 -3.36
N LEU A 87 0.63 -2.38 -2.47
CA LEU A 87 -0.28 -1.25 -2.24
C LEU A 87 0.49 0.00 -1.76
N LYS A 88 1.51 -0.18 -0.93
CA LYS A 88 2.38 0.91 -0.47
C LYS A 88 3.22 1.48 -1.61
N ILE A 89 3.80 0.65 -2.45
CA ILE A 89 4.54 1.09 -3.64
C ILE A 89 3.62 1.88 -4.60
N LEU A 90 2.39 1.41 -4.84
CA LEU A 90 1.41 2.15 -5.63
C LEU A 90 1.06 3.50 -5.00
N GLN A 91 0.88 3.54 -3.69
CA GLN A 91 0.61 4.79 -2.96
C GLN A 91 1.77 5.78 -3.14
N VAL A 92 3.00 5.34 -2.95
CA VAL A 92 4.21 6.16 -3.15
C VAL A 92 4.30 6.64 -4.59
N SER A 93 4.15 5.73 -5.55
CA SER A 93 4.18 6.07 -6.99
C SER A 93 3.09 7.08 -7.36
N THR A 94 1.91 6.97 -6.78
CA THR A 94 0.83 7.93 -6.98
C THR A 94 1.19 9.30 -6.41
N LEU A 95 1.70 9.34 -5.19
CA LEU A 95 2.11 10.59 -4.53
C LEU A 95 3.23 11.31 -5.29
N THR A 96 4.19 10.56 -5.83
CA THR A 96 5.28 11.15 -6.64
C THR A 96 4.81 11.65 -8.01
N SER A 97 3.71 11.11 -8.53
CA SER A 97 3.16 11.45 -9.86
C SER A 97 2.15 12.59 -9.84
N LEU A 98 1.60 12.93 -8.67
CA LEU A 98 0.56 13.94 -8.56
C LEU A 98 1.16 15.37 -8.59
N PRO A 99 0.69 16.25 -9.49
CA PRO A 99 1.07 17.65 -9.49
C PRO A 99 0.40 18.46 -8.37
N LEU A 100 0.07 17.81 -7.25
CA LEU A 100 -0.86 18.33 -6.23
C LEU A 100 -0.26 19.33 -5.26
N LEU A 101 1.00 19.66 -5.33
CA LEU A 101 1.58 20.68 -4.47
C LEU A 101 1.83 21.95 -5.29
N PRO A 102 1.22 23.09 -4.90
CA PRO A 102 1.42 24.38 -5.57
C PRO A 102 2.87 24.89 -5.46
N TYR A 103 3.72 24.17 -4.77
CA TYR A 103 5.15 24.46 -4.63
C TYR A 103 5.97 23.60 -5.57
N LYS A 104 6.03 24.00 -6.85
CA LYS A 104 6.93 23.40 -7.84
C LYS A 104 8.42 23.54 -7.50
N GLU A 105 8.78 24.28 -6.47
CA GLU A 105 10.18 24.59 -6.12
C GLU A 105 10.72 23.82 -4.90
N SER A 106 9.88 23.11 -4.16
CA SER A 106 10.34 22.24 -3.07
C SER A 106 9.67 20.87 -3.17
N SER A 107 10.30 19.97 -3.91
CA SER A 107 9.97 18.55 -3.79
C SER A 107 10.29 18.13 -2.34
N PHE A 108 9.28 18.02 -1.49
CA PHE A 108 9.49 17.37 -0.20
C PHE A 108 9.96 15.94 -0.49
N PRO A 109 11.15 15.55 -0.01
CA PRO A 109 11.64 14.21 -0.22
C PRO A 109 10.68 13.25 0.48
N LEU A 110 10.06 12.35 -0.29
CA LEU A 110 9.29 11.27 0.28
C LEU A 110 10.27 10.25 0.87
N ILE A 111 9.98 9.81 2.08
CA ILE A 111 10.74 8.74 2.74
C ILE A 111 9.86 7.50 2.72
N PHE A 112 10.39 6.41 2.18
CA PHE A 112 9.73 5.11 2.20
C PHE A 112 10.46 4.20 3.19
N LEU A 113 9.81 3.91 4.30
CA LEU A 113 10.33 3.05 5.35
C LEU A 113 9.80 1.63 5.20
N ILE A 114 10.72 0.66 5.18
CA ILE A 114 10.43 -0.78 5.14
C ILE A 114 11.09 -1.41 6.37
N ASP A 115 10.28 -1.79 7.35
CA ASP A 115 10.74 -2.31 8.63
C ASP A 115 10.61 -3.84 8.66
N ASP A 116 11.73 -4.55 8.82
CA ASP A 116 11.86 -6.01 8.94
C ASP A 116 10.94 -6.85 8.02
N PHE A 117 10.61 -6.27 6.88
CA PHE A 117 9.62 -6.84 5.99
C PHE A 117 10.23 -7.84 5.00
N LEU A 118 11.51 -7.66 4.70
CA LEU A 118 12.19 -8.36 3.61
C LEU A 118 12.63 -9.77 3.98
N SER A 119 12.75 -10.06 5.27
CA SER A 119 13.21 -11.36 5.81
C SER A 119 12.33 -12.56 5.43
N ASP A 120 11.08 -12.31 5.03
CA ASP A 120 10.12 -13.37 4.71
C ASP A 120 10.09 -13.77 3.21
N PHE A 121 10.94 -13.15 2.38
CA PHE A 121 10.96 -13.42 0.94
C PHE A 121 12.17 -14.23 0.54
N ASP A 122 12.00 -15.09 -0.46
CA ASP A 122 13.10 -15.74 -1.14
C ASP A 122 13.94 -14.71 -1.93
N ARG A 123 15.19 -15.07 -2.18
CA ARG A 123 16.15 -14.15 -2.83
C ARG A 123 15.66 -13.57 -4.17
N PRO A 124 15.10 -14.38 -5.11
CA PRO A 124 14.62 -13.83 -6.38
C PRO A 124 13.48 -12.80 -6.22
N THR A 125 12.57 -13.04 -5.28
CA THR A 125 11.47 -12.11 -4.96
C THR A 125 12.01 -10.85 -4.32
N LEU A 126 12.95 -10.98 -3.40
CA LEU A 126 13.63 -9.87 -2.71
C LEU A 126 14.33 -8.95 -3.72
N GLU A 127 15.11 -9.49 -4.65
CA GLU A 127 15.79 -8.70 -5.69
C GLU A 127 14.81 -7.90 -6.55
N LYS A 128 13.69 -8.51 -6.93
CA LYS A 128 12.63 -7.81 -7.68
C LYS A 128 12.01 -6.68 -6.86
N ILE A 129 11.71 -6.93 -5.58
CA ILE A 129 11.17 -5.92 -4.66
C ILE A 129 12.14 -4.73 -4.57
N LEU A 130 13.41 -5.00 -4.28
CA LEU A 130 14.43 -3.96 -4.14
C LEU A 130 14.60 -3.15 -5.42
N LYS A 131 14.70 -3.80 -6.58
CA LYS A 131 14.78 -3.10 -7.88
C LYS A 131 13.59 -2.18 -8.09
N THR A 132 12.40 -2.62 -7.72
CA THR A 132 11.20 -1.81 -7.83
C THR A 132 11.21 -0.63 -6.87
N CYS A 133 11.57 -0.86 -5.60
CA CYS A 133 11.66 0.23 -4.61
C CYS A 133 12.73 1.26 -4.99
N LEU A 134 13.86 0.81 -5.53
CA LEU A 134 14.94 1.68 -6.00
C LEU A 134 14.58 2.49 -7.25
N SER A 135 13.62 2.03 -8.04
CA SER A 135 13.12 2.81 -9.19
C SER A 135 12.18 3.96 -8.79
N LEU A 136 11.76 4.01 -7.53
CA LEU A 136 10.96 5.11 -7.00
C LEU A 136 11.87 6.31 -6.69
N SER A 137 11.40 7.52 -7.02
CA SER A 137 12.12 8.77 -6.70
C SER A 137 11.91 9.17 -5.24
N VAL A 138 12.38 8.34 -4.31
CA VAL A 138 12.19 8.52 -2.85
C VAL A 138 13.45 8.13 -2.09
N GLN A 139 13.60 8.64 -0.88
CA GLN A 139 14.58 8.12 0.06
C GLN A 139 14.05 6.80 0.64
N LEU A 140 14.78 5.71 0.43
CA LEU A 140 14.42 4.39 0.93
C LEU A 140 15.19 4.09 2.22
N ILE A 141 14.49 3.74 3.30
CA ILE A 141 15.08 3.29 4.56
C ILE A 141 14.59 1.88 4.82
N ILE A 142 15.51 0.94 4.96
CA ILE A 142 15.21 -0.47 5.20
C ILE A 142 15.86 -0.88 6.52
N THR A 143 15.09 -1.51 7.40
CA THR A 143 15.63 -2.18 8.58
C THR A 143 15.69 -3.69 8.35
N THR A 144 16.74 -4.33 8.85
CA THR A 144 16.88 -5.79 8.81
C THR A 144 17.59 -6.25 10.08
N PRO A 145 17.18 -7.35 10.69
CA PRO A 145 17.76 -7.85 11.94
C PRO A 145 19.16 -8.44 11.76
N LEU A 146 19.61 -8.67 10.52
CA LEU A 146 20.86 -9.36 10.23
C LEU A 146 21.83 -8.49 9.43
N SER A 147 22.97 -8.21 10.00
CA SER A 147 24.08 -7.48 9.36
C SER A 147 24.73 -8.23 8.17
N SER A 148 24.39 -9.49 7.96
CA SER A 148 24.96 -10.37 6.93
C SER A 148 23.92 -11.22 6.19
N GLY A 149 22.68 -10.78 6.16
CA GLY A 149 21.57 -11.52 5.56
C GLY A 149 21.52 -11.48 4.03
N PRO A 150 20.66 -12.28 3.41
CA PRO A 150 20.43 -12.29 1.96
C PRO A 150 19.99 -10.91 1.43
N GLU A 151 19.37 -10.09 2.28
CA GLU A 151 18.96 -8.72 1.96
C GLU A 151 20.15 -7.83 1.62
N LEU A 152 21.20 -7.89 2.44
CA LEU A 152 22.41 -7.10 2.21
C LEU A 152 23.16 -7.54 0.96
N ALA A 153 23.17 -8.86 0.68
CA ALA A 153 23.76 -9.38 -0.55
C ALA A 153 22.96 -8.89 -1.78
N ALA A 154 21.62 -8.94 -1.73
CA ALA A 154 20.76 -8.46 -2.81
C ALA A 154 20.91 -6.93 -3.04
N LEU A 155 21.05 -6.13 -1.98
CA LEU A 155 21.31 -4.69 -2.08
C LEU A 155 22.65 -4.39 -2.77
N LYS A 156 23.70 -5.12 -2.42
CA LYS A 156 25.02 -4.97 -3.06
C LYS A 156 24.99 -5.28 -4.55
N GLU A 157 24.20 -6.28 -4.95
CA GLU A 157 24.05 -6.67 -6.35
C GLU A 157 23.18 -5.68 -7.17
N CYS A 158 22.35 -4.88 -6.51
CA CYS A 158 21.53 -3.86 -7.19
C CYS A 158 22.36 -2.63 -7.68
N HIS A 159 23.65 -2.57 -7.41
CA HIS A 159 24.56 -1.49 -7.84
C HIS A 159 24.05 -0.08 -7.47
N CYS A 160 23.36 0.04 -6.34
CA CYS A 160 22.88 1.31 -5.81
C CYS A 160 23.81 1.84 -4.72
N GLU A 161 23.87 3.15 -4.58
CA GLU A 161 24.52 3.77 -3.43
C GLU A 161 23.64 3.60 -2.19
N PHE A 162 24.20 3.03 -1.13
CA PHE A 162 23.51 2.89 0.14
C PHE A 162 24.48 3.03 1.31
N GLN A 163 23.94 3.45 2.44
CA GLN A 163 24.68 3.55 3.69
C GLN A 163 24.14 2.54 4.70
N ILE A 164 25.03 1.78 5.33
CA ILE A 164 24.66 0.88 6.42
C ILE A 164 24.88 1.61 7.73
N ILE A 165 23.84 1.64 8.56
CA ILE A 165 23.87 2.17 9.92
C ILE A 165 23.60 0.98 10.85
N SER A 166 24.58 0.61 11.67
CA SER A 166 24.39 -0.41 12.71
C SER A 166 23.99 0.27 14.01
N LEU A 167 22.93 -0.24 14.62
CA LEU A 167 22.41 0.21 15.91
C LEU A 167 22.87 -0.73 17.01
#